data_c576775019ab14f01be61b39d56d4a53
#
_entry.id   c576775019ab14f01be61b39d56d4a53
#
_cell.length_a   1.000
_cell.length_b   1.000
_cell.length_c   1.000
_cell.angle_alpha   90.00
_cell.angle_beta   90.00
_cell.angle_gamma   90.00
#
_symmetry.space_group_name_H-M   'P 1'
#
loop_
_entity.id
_entity.type
_entity.pdbx_description
1 polymer ?
#
loop_
_entity_poly.entity_id
_entity_poly.type
_entity_poly.pdbx_seq_one_letter_code
_entity_poly.pdbx_strand_id
1 'polypeptide(L)'
;MNNNSLSSLIDNRISILNKYGLDDKSIKEFRSKIKSVSDSEKESLGSELLNIISKKGFNDDFNRVLELIYNGADIEYKNSKKGDYALLICARKNYIKTFITLIKAGANVDQVNDYLTTAVMASARHGNKEILEILIFFGADINKRCLDGDSALMSAKMHNQSECFNMLVQAGAYINNINSLNQTFLDSSGSVEFDKSIFERDIEISKKEEPKDLINEVEETLESYREDIKKLIYK
;
A
#
# COMPACT_ATOMS: atom_id res chain seq x y z
N MET A 1 -4.82 -25.19 4.62
CA MET A 1 -5.34 -24.31 3.55
C MET A 1 -5.66 -25.15 2.32
N ASN A 2 -6.84 -25.03 1.73
CA ASN A 2 -7.23 -25.84 0.56
C ASN A 2 -6.41 -25.36 -0.66
N ASN A 3 -5.92 -26.30 -1.49
CA ASN A 3 -5.20 -26.03 -2.74
C ASN A 3 -5.91 -25.03 -3.68
N ASN A 4 -7.23 -24.92 -3.59
CA ASN A 4 -8.04 -23.96 -4.36
C ASN A 4 -7.81 -22.50 -3.93
N SER A 5 -7.45 -22.23 -2.68
CA SER A 5 -7.20 -20.85 -2.21
C SER A 5 -5.84 -20.32 -2.67
N LEU A 6 -4.84 -21.20 -2.75
CA LEU A 6 -3.49 -20.83 -3.21
C LEU A 6 -3.47 -20.55 -4.72
N SER A 7 -4.17 -21.39 -5.50
CA SER A 7 -4.31 -21.17 -6.95
C SER A 7 -4.99 -19.84 -7.26
N SER A 8 -6.09 -19.53 -6.57
CA SER A 8 -6.81 -18.27 -6.78
C SER A 8 -5.98 -17.03 -6.42
N LEU A 9 -5.11 -17.11 -5.39
CA LEU A 9 -4.19 -16.03 -5.02
C LEU A 9 -3.10 -15.83 -6.08
N ILE A 10 -2.55 -16.92 -6.62
CA ILE A 10 -1.55 -16.87 -7.69
C ILE A 10 -2.15 -16.27 -8.96
N ASP A 11 -3.35 -16.72 -9.36
CA ASP A 11 -4.06 -16.22 -10.54
C ASP A 11 -4.39 -14.74 -10.43
N ASN A 12 -4.79 -14.27 -9.23
CA ASN A 12 -5.03 -12.87 -8.97
C ASN A 12 -3.73 -12.04 -9.07
N ARG A 13 -2.62 -12.55 -8.55
CA ARG A 13 -1.30 -11.89 -8.67
C ARG A 13 -0.85 -11.77 -10.12
N ILE A 14 -0.96 -12.84 -10.90
CA ILE A 14 -0.63 -12.84 -12.33
C ILE A 14 -1.53 -11.85 -13.09
N SER A 15 -2.81 -11.79 -12.74
CA SER A 15 -3.76 -10.84 -13.32
C SER A 15 -3.35 -9.39 -13.07
N ILE A 16 -2.94 -9.04 -11.84
CA ILE A 16 -2.46 -7.69 -11.48
C ILE A 16 -1.20 -7.34 -12.27
N LEU A 17 -0.22 -8.24 -12.31
CA LEU A 17 1.03 -8.02 -13.07
C LEU A 17 0.76 -7.73 -14.54
N ASN A 18 -0.10 -8.56 -15.17
CA ASN A 18 -0.44 -8.41 -16.57
C ASN A 18 -1.28 -7.16 -16.86
N LYS A 19 -2.28 -6.90 -16.00
CA LYS A 19 -3.19 -5.75 -16.16
C LYS A 19 -2.43 -4.41 -16.14
N TYR A 20 -1.41 -4.31 -15.30
CA TYR A 20 -0.69 -3.05 -15.08
C TYR A 20 0.74 -3.04 -15.65
N GLY A 21 1.19 -4.13 -16.27
CA GLY A 21 2.56 -4.27 -16.79
C GLY A 21 3.61 -4.09 -15.68
N LEU A 22 3.37 -4.72 -14.53
CA LEU A 22 4.22 -4.63 -13.34
C LEU A 22 5.15 -5.86 -13.21
N ASP A 23 5.37 -6.59 -14.31
CA ASP A 23 6.36 -7.67 -14.35
C ASP A 23 7.80 -7.12 -14.31
N ASP A 24 8.72 -7.95 -13.84
CA ASP A 24 10.12 -7.56 -13.65
C ASP A 24 10.80 -7.05 -14.91
N LYS A 25 10.47 -7.62 -16.08
CA LYS A 25 11.05 -7.21 -17.35
C LYS A 25 10.61 -5.79 -17.71
N SER A 26 9.31 -5.53 -17.62
CA SER A 26 8.73 -4.21 -17.88
C SER A 26 9.26 -3.15 -16.92
N ILE A 27 9.42 -3.50 -15.64
CA ILE A 27 9.98 -2.61 -14.63
C ILE A 27 11.46 -2.30 -14.93
N LYS A 28 12.28 -3.31 -15.24
CA LYS A 28 13.70 -3.12 -15.59
C LYS A 28 13.87 -2.25 -16.83
N GLU A 29 13.08 -2.51 -17.87
CA GLU A 29 13.08 -1.70 -19.10
C GLU A 29 12.67 -0.25 -18.80
N PHE A 30 11.65 -0.06 -17.98
CA PHE A 30 11.21 1.28 -17.57
C PHE A 30 12.34 2.04 -16.86
N ARG A 31 12.96 1.42 -15.85
CA ARG A 31 14.02 2.05 -15.05
C ARG A 31 15.27 2.35 -15.87
N SER A 32 15.59 1.55 -16.88
CA SER A 32 16.75 1.80 -17.74
C SER A 32 16.64 3.09 -18.57
N LYS A 33 15.44 3.63 -18.71
CA LYS A 33 15.16 4.89 -19.45
C LYS A 33 15.28 6.13 -18.56
N ILE A 34 15.40 5.98 -17.24
CA ILE A 34 15.52 7.11 -16.31
C ILE A 34 16.94 7.65 -16.36
N LYS A 35 17.07 8.95 -16.61
CA LYS A 35 18.36 9.64 -16.67
C LYS A 35 18.95 9.82 -15.27
N SER A 36 20.27 9.71 -15.18
CA SER A 36 20.99 10.15 -14.01
C SER A 36 21.28 11.64 -14.11
N VAL A 37 20.91 12.39 -13.07
CA VAL A 37 21.05 13.85 -12.99
C VAL A 37 21.68 14.24 -11.64
N SER A 38 22.08 15.49 -11.50
CA SER A 38 22.60 16.00 -10.23
C SER A 38 21.53 16.03 -9.14
N ASP A 39 21.90 15.98 -7.88
CA ASP A 39 20.94 15.96 -6.76
C ASP A 39 20.05 17.22 -6.74
N SER A 40 20.61 18.39 -7.05
CA SER A 40 19.84 19.64 -7.13
C SER A 40 18.82 19.64 -8.27
N GLU A 41 19.17 19.05 -9.41
CA GLU A 41 18.26 18.91 -10.56
C GLU A 41 17.19 17.87 -10.26
N LYS A 42 17.55 16.77 -9.62
CA LYS A 42 16.64 15.72 -9.17
C LYS A 42 15.57 16.26 -8.23
N GLU A 43 15.98 17.05 -7.22
CA GLU A 43 15.08 17.71 -6.27
C GLU A 43 14.16 18.73 -6.96
N SER A 44 14.70 19.56 -7.87
CA SER A 44 13.93 20.53 -8.64
C SER A 44 12.84 19.86 -9.47
N LEU A 45 13.19 18.79 -10.20
CA LEU A 45 12.24 17.98 -10.98
C LEU A 45 11.24 17.27 -10.07
N GLY A 46 11.65 16.78 -8.90
CA GLY A 46 10.77 16.19 -7.89
C GLY A 46 9.74 17.17 -7.36
N SER A 47 10.16 18.41 -7.09
CA SER A 47 9.26 19.49 -6.70
C SER A 47 8.24 19.82 -7.80
N GLU A 48 8.68 19.87 -9.06
CA GLU A 48 7.78 20.07 -10.22
C GLU A 48 6.77 18.92 -10.35
N LEU A 49 7.25 17.68 -10.26
CA LEU A 49 6.42 16.48 -10.28
C LEU A 49 5.31 16.55 -9.23
N LEU A 50 5.68 16.83 -7.98
CA LEU A 50 4.74 16.91 -6.88
C LEU A 50 3.73 18.06 -7.07
N ASN A 51 4.19 19.20 -7.57
CA ASN A 51 3.33 20.35 -7.88
C ASN A 51 2.28 20.01 -8.94
N ILE A 52 2.66 19.30 -9.99
CA ILE A 52 1.73 18.88 -11.06
C ILE A 52 0.66 17.94 -10.50
N ILE A 53 1.06 16.89 -9.79
CA ILE A 53 0.13 15.90 -9.20
C ILE A 53 -0.80 16.55 -8.16
N SER A 54 -0.33 17.58 -7.45
CA SER A 54 -1.09 18.27 -6.41
C SER A 54 -2.11 19.27 -6.96
N LYS A 55 -1.98 19.72 -8.20
CA LYS A 55 -2.87 20.73 -8.79
C LYS A 55 -4.33 20.31 -8.76
N LYS A 56 -5.22 21.25 -8.45
CA LYS A 56 -6.66 21.05 -8.62
C LYS A 56 -6.97 20.89 -10.12
N GLY A 57 -7.65 19.80 -10.46
CA GLY A 57 -7.97 19.49 -11.86
C GLY A 57 -6.91 18.67 -12.59
N PHE A 58 -5.85 18.19 -11.90
CA PHE A 58 -5.01 17.14 -12.48
C PHE A 58 -5.88 15.90 -12.75
N ASN A 59 -5.87 15.47 -14.00
CA ASN A 59 -6.76 14.39 -14.50
C ASN A 59 -5.96 13.10 -14.80
N ASP A 60 -5.04 12.73 -13.91
CA ASP A 60 -4.17 11.56 -14.08
C ASP A 60 -3.49 11.51 -15.47
N ASP A 61 -3.11 12.69 -15.98
CA ASP A 61 -2.30 12.82 -17.20
C ASP A 61 -0.87 12.38 -16.89
N PHE A 62 -0.61 11.12 -17.13
CA PHE A 62 0.67 10.51 -16.79
C PHE A 62 1.80 10.87 -17.76
N ASN A 63 1.52 11.46 -18.94
CA ASN A 63 2.57 11.76 -19.94
C ASN A 63 3.59 12.76 -19.39
N ARG A 64 3.12 13.85 -18.77
CA ARG A 64 4.02 14.83 -18.17
C ARG A 64 4.75 14.26 -16.93
N VAL A 65 4.06 13.45 -16.14
CA VAL A 65 4.64 12.72 -15.02
C VAL A 65 5.74 11.77 -15.51
N LEU A 66 5.47 11.02 -16.57
CA LEU A 66 6.41 10.09 -17.19
C LEU A 66 7.65 10.81 -17.70
N GLU A 67 7.48 11.97 -18.36
CA GLU A 67 8.57 12.79 -18.85
C GLU A 67 9.49 13.25 -17.70
N LEU A 68 8.91 13.75 -16.61
CA LEU A 68 9.68 14.18 -15.44
C LEU A 68 10.44 13.02 -14.80
N ILE A 69 9.81 11.86 -14.66
CA ILE A 69 10.45 10.67 -14.11
C ILE A 69 11.61 10.22 -15.01
N TYR A 70 11.44 10.18 -16.34
CA TYR A 70 12.53 9.84 -17.25
C TYR A 70 13.67 10.86 -17.24
N ASN A 71 13.37 12.12 -16.95
CA ASN A 71 14.38 13.15 -16.77
C ASN A 71 15.06 13.11 -15.39
N GLY A 72 14.73 12.12 -14.53
CA GLY A 72 15.41 11.89 -13.27
C GLY A 72 14.80 12.59 -12.06
N ALA A 73 13.51 12.95 -12.11
CA ALA A 73 12.82 13.56 -10.98
C ALA A 73 12.93 12.73 -9.70
N ASP A 74 13.10 13.38 -8.55
CA ASP A 74 13.00 12.73 -7.26
C ASP A 74 11.55 12.33 -6.96
N ILE A 75 11.26 11.05 -7.12
CA ILE A 75 9.92 10.49 -6.86
C ILE A 75 9.57 10.44 -5.37
N GLU A 76 10.59 10.54 -4.49
CA GLU A 76 10.44 10.55 -3.04
C GLU A 76 10.40 11.95 -2.43
N TYR A 77 10.44 13.00 -3.29
CA TYR A 77 10.39 14.39 -2.85
C TYR A 77 9.14 14.66 -2.01
N LYS A 78 9.33 15.35 -0.89
CA LYS A 78 8.27 15.73 0.05
C LYS A 78 8.02 17.23 0.03
N ASN A 79 6.74 17.64 0.06
CA ASN A 79 6.44 19.05 0.23
C ASN A 79 6.76 19.55 1.66
N SER A 80 7.04 20.85 1.78
CA SER A 80 7.43 21.47 3.03
C SER A 80 6.27 21.68 4.03
N LYS A 81 5.01 21.43 3.64
CA LYS A 81 3.84 21.74 4.48
C LYS A 81 3.43 20.58 5.38
N LYS A 82 3.43 19.37 4.83
CA LYS A 82 2.92 18.16 5.48
C LYS A 82 3.81 16.95 5.22
N GLY A 83 4.93 17.13 4.52
CA GLY A 83 5.74 16.01 4.05
C GLY A 83 5.02 15.11 3.05
N ASP A 84 3.94 15.59 2.42
CA ASP A 84 3.22 14.80 1.41
C ASP A 84 4.13 14.54 0.20
N TYR A 85 4.06 13.35 -0.35
CA TYR A 85 4.86 12.84 -1.47
C TYR A 85 3.96 12.29 -2.58
N ALA A 86 4.52 12.09 -3.77
CA ALA A 86 3.78 11.78 -4.98
C ALA A 86 2.88 10.53 -4.83
N LEU A 87 3.42 9.42 -4.31
CA LEU A 87 2.68 8.17 -4.14
C LEU A 87 1.47 8.32 -3.18
N LEU A 88 1.65 9.07 -2.08
CA LEU A 88 0.58 9.36 -1.12
C LEU A 88 -0.56 10.17 -1.75
N ILE A 89 -0.23 11.19 -2.55
CA ILE A 89 -1.23 12.01 -3.23
C ILE A 89 -2.01 11.18 -4.25
N CYS A 90 -1.32 10.34 -5.02
CA CYS A 90 -1.96 9.41 -5.96
C CYS A 90 -2.89 8.45 -5.23
N ALA A 91 -2.46 7.89 -4.09
CA ALA A 91 -3.29 7.00 -3.28
C ALA A 91 -4.54 7.69 -2.73
N ARG A 92 -4.43 8.97 -2.35
CA ARG A 92 -5.55 9.79 -1.86
C ARG A 92 -6.54 10.17 -2.96
N LYS A 93 -6.04 10.45 -4.17
CA LYS A 93 -6.81 10.99 -5.29
C LYS A 93 -7.25 9.94 -6.32
N ASN A 94 -6.88 8.68 -6.12
CA ASN A 94 -7.13 7.58 -7.05
C ASN A 94 -6.50 7.79 -8.45
N TYR A 95 -5.30 8.37 -8.51
CA TYR A 95 -4.54 8.54 -9.76
C TYR A 95 -3.79 7.25 -10.10
N ILE A 96 -4.52 6.26 -10.63
CA ILE A 96 -4.02 4.89 -10.83
C ILE A 96 -2.85 4.84 -11.82
N LYS A 97 -2.94 5.55 -12.93
CA LYS A 97 -1.88 5.54 -13.96
C LYS A 97 -0.58 6.14 -13.45
N THR A 98 -0.67 7.30 -12.80
CA THR A 98 0.47 7.95 -12.16
C THR A 98 1.04 7.09 -11.02
N PHE A 99 0.17 6.47 -10.20
CA PHE A 99 0.58 5.57 -9.13
C PHE A 99 1.41 4.40 -9.66
N ILE A 100 0.93 3.71 -10.70
CA ILE A 100 1.64 2.60 -11.35
C ILE A 100 2.99 3.07 -11.91
N THR A 101 3.03 4.26 -12.51
CA THR A 101 4.27 4.82 -13.05
C THR A 101 5.31 5.06 -11.95
N LEU A 102 4.89 5.58 -10.80
CA LEU A 102 5.76 5.76 -9.63
C LEU A 102 6.26 4.40 -9.07
N ILE A 103 5.40 3.39 -9.00
CA ILE A 103 5.80 2.04 -8.60
C ILE A 103 6.85 1.47 -9.57
N LYS A 104 6.65 1.61 -10.89
CA LYS A 104 7.65 1.20 -11.89
C LYS A 104 8.98 1.91 -11.71
N ALA A 105 8.95 3.19 -11.38
CA ALA A 105 10.15 3.98 -11.11
C ALA A 105 10.88 3.56 -9.82
N GLY A 106 10.22 2.83 -8.94
CA GLY A 106 10.80 2.30 -7.70
C GLY A 106 10.40 3.08 -6.45
N ALA A 107 9.23 3.74 -6.47
CA ALA A 107 8.73 4.44 -5.29
C ALA A 107 8.62 3.52 -4.08
N ASN A 108 9.03 4.03 -2.92
CA ASN A 108 8.92 3.33 -1.65
C ASN A 108 7.45 3.27 -1.21
N VAL A 109 6.88 2.06 -1.23
CA VAL A 109 5.47 1.83 -0.85
C VAL A 109 5.20 2.13 0.63
N ASP A 110 6.26 2.15 1.44
CA ASP A 110 6.21 2.34 2.90
C ASP A 110 6.62 3.73 3.36
N GLN A 111 6.84 4.67 2.42
CA GLN A 111 7.12 6.06 2.75
C GLN A 111 5.99 6.66 3.59
N VAL A 112 6.34 7.56 4.50
CA VAL A 112 5.38 8.27 5.36
C VAL A 112 5.56 9.78 5.21
N ASN A 113 4.46 10.51 5.38
CA ASN A 113 4.50 11.97 5.53
C ASN A 113 4.77 12.37 7.00
N ASP A 114 4.71 13.67 7.33
CA ASP A 114 4.98 14.19 8.68
C ASP A 114 3.95 13.72 9.73
N TYR A 115 2.79 13.24 9.29
CA TYR A 115 1.76 12.63 10.16
C TYR A 115 1.89 11.10 10.26
N LEU A 116 2.98 10.52 9.77
CA LEU A 116 3.19 9.09 9.62
C LEU A 116 2.12 8.40 8.75
N THR A 117 1.44 9.15 7.88
CA THR A 117 0.42 8.62 6.99
C THR A 117 1.09 7.92 5.80
N THR A 118 0.68 6.68 5.53
CA THR A 118 1.15 5.88 4.39
C THR A 118 0.16 5.94 3.21
N ALA A 119 0.61 5.48 2.04
CA ALA A 119 -0.27 5.29 0.89
C ALA A 119 -1.37 4.24 1.16
N VAL A 120 -1.09 3.21 1.97
CA VAL A 120 -2.07 2.20 2.42
C VAL A 120 -3.21 2.86 3.20
N MET A 121 -2.88 3.69 4.21
CA MET A 121 -3.88 4.42 4.99
C MET A 121 -4.72 5.37 4.13
N ALA A 122 -4.08 6.07 3.19
CA ALA A 122 -4.76 6.99 2.29
C ALA A 122 -5.72 6.26 1.35
N SER A 123 -5.31 5.16 0.73
CA SER A 123 -6.16 4.37 -0.15
C SER A 123 -7.33 3.73 0.61
N ALA A 124 -7.06 3.20 1.80
CA ALA A 124 -8.08 2.61 2.67
C ALA A 124 -9.14 3.65 3.10
N ARG A 125 -8.70 4.85 3.49
CA ARG A 125 -9.56 5.97 3.89
C ARG A 125 -10.50 6.43 2.77
N HIS A 126 -10.00 6.45 1.53
CA HIS A 126 -10.74 6.99 0.37
C HIS A 126 -11.41 5.90 -0.48
N GLY A 127 -11.32 4.62 -0.10
CA GLY A 127 -11.94 3.52 -0.82
C GLY A 127 -11.28 3.17 -2.16
N ASN A 128 -10.01 3.53 -2.33
CA ASN A 128 -9.27 3.34 -3.58
C ASN A 128 -8.71 1.92 -3.66
N LYS A 129 -9.60 0.96 -3.88
CA LYS A 129 -9.32 -0.48 -3.78
C LYS A 129 -8.21 -0.97 -4.72
N GLU A 130 -8.17 -0.49 -5.97
CA GLU A 130 -7.16 -0.91 -6.93
C GLU A 130 -5.75 -0.49 -6.49
N ILE A 131 -5.61 0.71 -5.93
CA ILE A 131 -4.33 1.17 -5.37
C ILE A 131 -3.96 0.38 -4.13
N LEU A 132 -4.94 0.11 -3.25
CA LEU A 132 -4.72 -0.71 -2.06
C LEU A 132 -4.27 -2.13 -2.44
N GLU A 133 -4.89 -2.73 -3.43
CA GLU A 133 -4.52 -4.04 -3.96
C GLU A 133 -3.07 -4.07 -4.47
N ILE A 134 -2.66 -3.05 -5.23
CA ILE A 134 -1.28 -2.92 -5.72
C ILE A 134 -0.31 -2.75 -4.54
N LEU A 135 -0.63 -1.95 -3.54
CA LEU A 135 0.20 -1.75 -2.34
C LEU A 135 0.42 -3.05 -1.57
N ILE A 136 -0.66 -3.80 -1.31
CA ILE A 136 -0.60 -5.12 -0.65
C ILE A 136 0.25 -6.08 -1.49
N PHE A 137 0.06 -6.08 -2.81
CA PHE A 137 0.83 -6.92 -3.72
C PHE A 137 2.33 -6.63 -3.65
N PHE A 138 2.74 -5.35 -3.56
CA PHE A 138 4.14 -4.95 -3.42
C PHE A 138 4.68 -5.05 -1.99
N GLY A 139 3.92 -5.64 -1.07
CA GLY A 139 4.35 -5.92 0.29
C GLY A 139 4.41 -4.69 1.19
N ALA A 140 3.60 -3.68 0.93
CA ALA A 140 3.47 -2.54 1.83
C ALA A 140 3.03 -3.01 3.22
N ASP A 141 3.60 -2.41 4.27
CA ASP A 141 3.21 -2.69 5.64
C ASP A 141 1.82 -2.10 5.94
N ILE A 142 0.83 -3.01 5.94
CA ILE A 142 -0.58 -2.67 6.17
C ILE A 142 -0.90 -2.35 7.64
N ASN A 143 0.05 -2.60 8.55
CA ASN A 143 -0.13 -2.46 9.98
C ASN A 143 0.53 -1.19 10.56
N LYS A 144 1.17 -0.36 9.72
CA LYS A 144 1.68 0.95 10.16
C LYS A 144 0.57 1.81 10.75
N ARG A 145 0.97 2.69 11.67
CA ARG A 145 0.06 3.59 12.39
C ARG A 145 0.48 5.03 12.16
N CYS A 146 -0.51 5.92 11.97
CA CYS A 146 -0.28 7.37 11.90
C CYS A 146 0.00 7.95 13.31
N LEU A 147 0.25 9.26 13.40
CA LEU A 147 0.51 9.93 14.68
C LEU A 147 -0.64 9.77 15.69
N ASP A 148 -1.89 9.72 15.20
CA ASP A 148 -3.06 9.48 16.05
C ASP A 148 -3.21 8.01 16.47
N GLY A 149 -2.30 7.14 16.03
CA GLY A 149 -2.32 5.71 16.29
C GLY A 149 -3.29 4.93 15.42
N ASP A 150 -3.99 5.57 14.47
CA ASP A 150 -4.92 4.89 13.57
C ASP A 150 -4.17 4.04 12.54
N SER A 151 -4.67 2.82 12.34
CA SER A 151 -4.24 1.93 11.26
C SER A 151 -5.06 2.15 9.98
N ALA A 152 -4.62 1.54 8.88
CA ALA A 152 -5.39 1.52 7.64
C ALA A 152 -6.77 0.85 7.81
N LEU A 153 -6.85 -0.21 8.63
CA LEU A 153 -8.09 -0.91 8.94
C LEU A 153 -9.10 0.02 9.65
N MET A 154 -8.63 0.77 10.66
CA MET A 154 -9.45 1.76 11.36
C MET A 154 -9.91 2.86 10.40
N SER A 155 -9.01 3.37 9.57
CA SER A 155 -9.33 4.40 8.57
C SER A 155 -10.40 3.92 7.59
N ALA A 156 -10.33 2.67 7.10
CA ALA A 156 -11.34 2.11 6.21
C ALA A 156 -12.72 2.04 6.90
N LYS A 157 -12.76 1.57 8.15
CA LYS A 157 -14.00 1.49 8.91
C LYS A 157 -14.61 2.87 9.17
N MET A 158 -13.82 3.82 9.67
CA MET A 158 -14.29 5.18 10.00
C MET A 158 -14.88 5.91 8.79
N HIS A 159 -14.45 5.56 7.58
CA HIS A 159 -14.91 6.19 6.33
C HIS A 159 -15.85 5.28 5.51
N ASN A 160 -16.38 4.20 6.12
CA ASN A 160 -17.33 3.26 5.52
C ASN A 160 -16.84 2.60 4.22
N GLN A 161 -15.53 2.30 4.12
CA GLN A 161 -14.91 1.70 2.96
C GLN A 161 -14.88 0.18 3.09
N SER A 162 -16.04 -0.47 2.93
CA SER A 162 -16.24 -1.91 3.20
C SER A 162 -15.32 -2.81 2.36
N GLU A 163 -15.11 -2.50 1.07
CA GLU A 163 -14.24 -3.30 0.21
C GLU A 163 -12.78 -3.23 0.67
N CYS A 164 -12.26 -2.02 0.94
CA CYS A 164 -10.90 -1.84 1.46
C CYS A 164 -10.73 -2.47 2.85
N PHE A 165 -11.75 -2.37 3.71
CA PHE A 165 -11.75 -3.02 5.00
C PHE A 165 -11.59 -4.54 4.86
N ASN A 166 -12.43 -5.18 4.05
CA ASN A 166 -12.36 -6.62 3.82
C ASN A 166 -11.04 -7.07 3.20
N MET A 167 -10.49 -6.27 2.26
CA MET A 167 -9.17 -6.55 1.67
C MET A 167 -8.06 -6.53 2.72
N LEU A 168 -8.06 -5.54 3.62
CA LEU A 168 -7.07 -5.44 4.69
C LEU A 168 -7.17 -6.62 5.67
N VAL A 169 -8.39 -7.03 6.03
CA VAL A 169 -8.62 -8.21 6.88
C VAL A 169 -8.08 -9.47 6.21
N GLN A 170 -8.41 -9.68 4.94
CA GLN A 170 -7.92 -10.83 4.17
C GLN A 170 -6.40 -10.83 4.00
N ALA A 171 -5.78 -9.65 3.98
CA ALA A 171 -4.34 -9.48 3.94
C ALA A 171 -3.65 -9.63 5.32
N GLY A 172 -4.41 -9.89 6.40
CA GLY A 172 -3.87 -10.10 7.73
C GLY A 172 -3.63 -8.81 8.54
N ALA A 173 -4.42 -7.76 8.30
CA ALA A 173 -4.33 -6.56 9.12
C ALA A 173 -4.67 -6.84 10.59
N TYR A 174 -3.89 -6.24 11.51
CA TYR A 174 -4.12 -6.41 12.94
C TYR A 174 -5.41 -5.75 13.39
N ILE A 175 -6.28 -6.54 14.01
CA ILE A 175 -7.59 -6.10 14.50
C ILE A 175 -7.52 -5.49 15.91
N ASN A 176 -6.49 -5.81 16.68
CA ASN A 176 -6.33 -5.40 18.09
C ASN A 176 -5.52 -4.10 18.25
N ASN A 177 -5.26 -3.37 17.19
CA ASN A 177 -4.59 -2.07 17.27
C ASN A 177 -5.45 -1.07 18.04
N ILE A 178 -4.80 -0.33 18.95
CA ILE A 178 -5.41 0.72 19.77
C ILE A 178 -4.83 2.07 19.34
N ASN A 179 -5.69 3.04 19.04
CA ASN A 179 -5.26 4.40 18.69
C ASN A 179 -4.97 5.26 19.93
N SER A 180 -4.60 6.52 19.75
CA SER A 180 -4.29 7.47 20.83
C SER A 180 -5.50 7.78 21.75
N LEU A 181 -6.72 7.50 21.29
CA LEU A 181 -7.95 7.63 22.08
C LEU A 181 -8.32 6.33 22.81
N ASN A 182 -7.42 5.36 22.87
CA ASN A 182 -7.64 4.03 23.44
C ASN A 182 -8.78 3.25 22.77
N GLN A 183 -9.00 3.49 21.47
CA GLN A 183 -10.04 2.84 20.68
C GLN A 183 -9.42 1.78 19.75
N THR A 184 -10.10 0.65 19.68
CA THR A 184 -9.86 -0.38 18.66
C THR A 184 -10.65 -0.05 17.38
N PHE A 185 -10.45 -0.84 16.32
CA PHE A 185 -11.30 -0.69 15.14
C PHE A 185 -12.78 -0.96 15.45
N LEU A 186 -13.10 -1.76 16.48
CA LEU A 186 -14.48 -2.03 16.91
C LEU A 186 -15.15 -0.80 17.49
N ASP A 187 -14.39 0.02 18.23
CA ASP A 187 -14.87 1.23 18.91
C ASP A 187 -14.91 2.44 17.97
N SER A 188 -14.16 2.38 16.85
CA SER A 188 -14.11 3.48 15.90
C SER A 188 -15.47 3.70 15.24
N SER A 189 -15.83 4.96 14.99
CA SER A 189 -17.04 5.33 14.25
C SER A 189 -17.04 4.70 12.85
N GLY A 190 -18.22 4.41 12.33
CA GLY A 190 -18.39 3.81 11.01
C GLY A 190 -19.29 2.57 11.05
N SER A 191 -20.01 2.33 9.97
CA SER A 191 -21.03 1.28 9.85
C SER A 191 -20.63 0.18 8.86
N VAL A 192 -19.33 -0.12 8.75
CA VAL A 192 -18.90 -1.22 7.88
C VAL A 192 -19.47 -2.53 8.41
N GLU A 193 -20.33 -3.15 7.62
CA GLU A 193 -20.75 -4.53 7.86
C GLU A 193 -19.59 -5.48 7.52
N PHE A 194 -19.22 -6.31 8.48
CA PHE A 194 -18.19 -7.32 8.30
C PHE A 194 -18.66 -8.65 8.87
N ASP A 195 -18.20 -9.72 8.27
CA ASP A 195 -18.47 -11.07 8.76
C ASP A 195 -17.70 -11.32 10.06
N LYS A 196 -18.43 -11.32 11.17
CA LYS A 196 -17.85 -11.53 12.51
C LYS A 196 -17.17 -12.89 12.63
N SER A 197 -17.59 -13.89 11.86
CA SER A 197 -17.02 -15.24 11.90
C SER A 197 -15.54 -15.28 11.51
N ILE A 198 -15.08 -14.29 10.71
CA ILE A 198 -13.67 -14.14 10.35
C ILE A 198 -12.83 -13.80 11.58
N PHE A 199 -13.40 -13.09 12.55
CA PHE A 199 -12.72 -12.61 13.77
C PHE A 199 -12.93 -13.49 15.00
N GLU A 200 -13.92 -14.36 15.01
CA GLU A 200 -14.22 -15.19 16.18
C GLU A 200 -13.03 -16.09 16.55
N ARG A 201 -12.27 -16.56 15.57
CA ARG A 201 -11.02 -17.31 15.79
C ARG A 201 -9.93 -16.47 16.43
N ASP A 202 -9.73 -15.23 15.96
CA ASP A 202 -8.65 -14.36 16.41
C ASP A 202 -8.97 -13.75 17.78
N ILE A 203 -10.26 -13.53 18.08
CA ILE A 203 -10.71 -13.07 19.41
C ILE A 203 -10.56 -14.20 20.44
N GLU A 204 -10.77 -15.46 20.09
CA GLU A 204 -10.51 -16.59 20.98
C GLU A 204 -9.01 -16.80 21.24
N ILE A 205 -8.16 -16.57 20.22
CA ILE A 205 -6.70 -16.66 20.35
C ILE A 205 -6.17 -15.53 21.23
N SER A 206 -6.68 -14.31 21.10
CA SER A 206 -6.26 -13.15 21.92
C SER A 206 -6.72 -13.22 23.38
N LYS A 207 -7.66 -14.09 23.72
CA LYS A 207 -8.10 -14.34 25.11
C LYS A 207 -7.31 -15.44 25.81
N LYS A 208 -6.57 -16.25 25.06
CA LYS A 208 -5.59 -17.20 25.61
C LYS A 208 -4.23 -16.52 25.57
N GLU A 209 -3.59 -16.42 26.74
CA GLU A 209 -2.25 -15.85 26.96
C GLU A 209 -1.31 -16.02 25.75
N GLU A 210 -0.63 -14.94 25.34
CA GLU A 210 0.29 -14.89 24.19
C GLU A 210 1.15 -16.16 24.08
N PRO A 211 0.92 -17.01 23.10
CA PRO A 211 1.91 -18.02 22.80
C PRO A 211 2.94 -17.37 21.86
N LYS A 212 4.06 -16.92 22.43
CA LYS A 212 5.24 -16.48 21.65
C LYS A 212 5.65 -17.51 20.59
N ASP A 213 5.34 -18.76 20.84
CA ASP A 213 5.63 -19.88 19.95
C ASP A 213 4.74 -19.90 18.69
N LEU A 214 3.48 -19.46 18.77
CA LEU A 214 2.56 -19.44 17.63
C LEU A 214 2.87 -18.30 16.64
N ILE A 215 3.35 -17.16 17.15
CA ILE A 215 3.78 -16.01 16.33
C ILE A 215 5.01 -16.42 15.53
N ASN A 216 5.98 -17.07 16.14
CA ASN A 216 7.18 -17.56 15.48
C ASN A 216 6.84 -18.62 14.41
N GLU A 217 5.92 -19.54 14.69
CA GLU A 217 5.49 -20.59 13.76
C GLU A 217 4.75 -20.01 12.54
N VAL A 218 3.93 -18.96 12.74
CA VAL A 218 3.26 -18.23 11.66
C VAL A 218 4.24 -17.39 10.85
N GLU A 219 5.20 -16.73 11.49
CA GLU A 219 6.25 -15.97 10.80
C GLU A 219 7.17 -16.88 9.99
N GLU A 220 7.63 -18.01 10.54
CA GLU A 220 8.41 -19.01 9.80
C GLU A 220 7.63 -19.59 8.61
N THR A 221 6.33 -19.85 8.79
CA THR A 221 5.47 -20.36 7.72
C THR A 221 5.30 -19.31 6.62
N LEU A 222 5.09 -18.03 6.97
CA LEU A 222 4.98 -16.93 6.01
C LEU A 222 6.30 -16.66 5.28
N GLU A 223 7.44 -16.76 5.97
CA GLU A 223 8.77 -16.61 5.36
C GLU A 223 9.06 -17.77 4.38
N SER A 224 8.73 -19.01 4.75
CA SER A 224 8.80 -20.18 3.86
C SER A 224 7.96 -19.99 2.60
N TYR A 225 6.73 -19.48 2.74
CA TYR A 225 5.86 -19.17 1.59
C TYR A 225 6.41 -18.02 0.72
N ARG A 226 7.02 -16.99 1.33
CA ARG A 226 7.70 -15.91 0.59
C ARG A 226 8.86 -16.45 -0.26
N GLU A 227 9.67 -17.35 0.29
CA GLU A 227 10.78 -17.97 -0.45
C GLU A 227 10.30 -18.91 -1.56
N ASP A 228 9.26 -19.68 -1.35
CA ASP A 228 8.71 -20.55 -2.37
C ASP A 228 8.04 -19.78 -3.52
N ILE A 229 7.39 -18.66 -3.20
CA ILE A 229 6.85 -17.73 -4.21
C ILE A 229 8.00 -17.07 -4.99
N LYS A 230 9.10 -16.65 -4.33
CA LYS A 230 10.28 -16.14 -5.02
C LYS A 230 10.85 -17.18 -5.98
N LYS A 231 11.00 -18.43 -5.57
CA LYS A 231 11.49 -19.52 -6.43
C LYS A 231 10.59 -19.81 -7.64
N LEU A 232 9.27 -19.60 -7.51
CA LEU A 232 8.31 -19.78 -8.60
C LEU A 232 8.29 -18.61 -9.59
N ILE A 233 8.61 -17.40 -9.13
CA ILE A 233 8.65 -16.18 -9.95
C ILE A 233 10.00 -16.03 -10.69
N TYR A 234 11.10 -16.61 -10.12
CA TYR A 234 12.46 -16.47 -10.65
C TYR A 234 12.97 -17.71 -11.39
N LYS A 235 12.10 -18.70 -11.70
CA LYS A 235 12.31 -19.72 -12.68
C LYS A 235 11.69 -19.35 -14.03
#